data_da77796bde2e59d2b01fe253aa2763f2
#
_entry.id   da77796bde2e59d2b01fe253aa2763f2
#
_cell.length_a   1.000
_cell.length_b   1.000
_cell.length_c   1.000
_cell.angle_alpha   90.00
_cell.angle_beta   90.00
_cell.angle_gamma   90.00
#
_symmetry.space_group_name_H-M   'P 1'
#
loop_
_entity.id
_entity.type
_entity.pdbx_description
1 polymer ?
#
loop_
_entity_poly.entity_id
_entity_poly.type
_entity_poly.pdbx_seq_one_letter_code
_entity_poly.pdbx_strand_id
1 'polypeptide(L)'
;MKEYIAALEQELSSVENGFKPEESRALEDFQSHDFAYCKTLAFAAYQSPVYQVRMYGVFLYGHLSEDEEILHFMKEEVTKDENWRVQEILAKSFDIYCKNIGMENALPTIEEWLHSDNPNARRAVTEGLRIWTSRVYFKDHPEEAIRYLAQLKEDSSEYVRKSVGNALRDISKKFPDLIKREVETWSLDSKEIKQVYRLTTKL
;
A
#
# COMPACT_ATOMS: atom_id res chain seq x y z
N MET A 1 -7.20 8.16 -26.78
CA MET A 1 -6.30 8.12 -25.61
C MET A 1 -5.71 9.48 -25.25
N LYS A 2 -4.93 10.14 -26.11
CA LYS A 2 -4.28 11.44 -25.78
C LYS A 2 -5.28 12.53 -25.33
N GLU A 3 -6.38 12.67 -26.06
CA GLU A 3 -7.44 13.66 -25.72
C GLU A 3 -8.09 13.34 -24.37
N TYR A 4 -8.26 12.05 -24.06
CA TYR A 4 -8.81 11.60 -22.81
C TYR A 4 -7.87 11.92 -21.62
N ILE A 5 -6.57 11.66 -21.77
CA ILE A 5 -5.57 12.04 -20.76
C ILE A 5 -5.56 13.57 -20.55
N ALA A 6 -5.60 14.36 -21.61
CA ALA A 6 -5.66 15.82 -21.51
C ALA A 6 -6.93 16.30 -20.76
N ALA A 7 -8.07 15.64 -20.96
CA ALA A 7 -9.29 15.93 -20.21
C ALA A 7 -9.14 15.58 -18.72
N LEU A 8 -8.53 14.42 -18.39
CA LEU A 8 -8.23 14.03 -17.01
C LEU A 8 -7.27 15.02 -16.34
N GLU A 9 -6.26 15.51 -17.07
CA GLU A 9 -5.31 16.51 -16.55
C GLU A 9 -6.06 17.82 -16.21
N GLN A 10 -6.96 18.26 -17.07
CA GLN A 10 -7.76 19.44 -16.79
C GLN A 10 -8.71 19.25 -15.59
N GLU A 11 -9.35 18.08 -15.50
CA GLU A 11 -10.32 17.76 -14.45
C GLU A 11 -9.61 17.60 -13.09
N LEU A 12 -8.59 16.76 -13.02
CA LEU A 12 -7.97 16.33 -11.76
C LEU A 12 -6.93 17.29 -11.21
N SER A 13 -6.29 18.11 -12.05
CA SER A 13 -5.24 19.05 -11.59
C SER A 13 -5.73 20.04 -10.51
N SER A 14 -7.03 20.30 -10.44
CA SER A 14 -7.64 21.17 -9.44
C SER A 14 -7.83 20.52 -8.06
N VAL A 15 -7.61 19.20 -7.94
CA VAL A 15 -7.75 18.47 -6.68
C VAL A 15 -6.53 18.72 -5.80
N GLU A 16 -6.66 19.62 -4.83
CA GLU A 16 -5.55 19.97 -3.94
C GLU A 16 -5.35 18.96 -2.81
N ASN A 17 -6.44 18.38 -2.30
CA ASN A 17 -6.42 17.51 -1.12
C ASN A 17 -7.24 16.25 -1.32
N GLY A 18 -6.71 15.15 -0.76
CA GLY A 18 -7.37 13.84 -0.82
C GLY A 18 -7.07 13.10 -2.11
N PHE A 19 -7.94 12.16 -2.45
CA PHE A 19 -7.79 11.25 -3.61
C PHE A 19 -9.15 10.71 -4.10
N LYS A 20 -10.25 11.18 -3.53
CA LYS A 20 -11.60 10.66 -3.83
C LYS A 20 -12.02 10.88 -5.29
N PRO A 21 -11.74 12.02 -5.92
CA PRO A 21 -12.04 12.20 -7.34
C PRO A 21 -11.29 11.21 -8.22
N GLU A 22 -10.00 11.02 -7.98
CA GLU A 22 -9.14 10.07 -8.72
C GLU A 22 -9.61 8.62 -8.53
N GLU A 23 -9.94 8.24 -7.29
CA GLU A 23 -10.46 6.91 -6.96
C GLU A 23 -11.79 6.62 -7.66
N SER A 24 -12.74 7.57 -7.56
CA SER A 24 -14.07 7.43 -8.18
C SER A 24 -13.96 7.34 -9.70
N ARG A 25 -13.16 8.21 -10.31
CA ARG A 25 -12.97 8.23 -11.76
C ARG A 25 -12.31 6.94 -12.26
N ALA A 26 -11.30 6.44 -11.56
CA ALA A 26 -10.67 5.17 -11.91
C ALA A 26 -11.65 3.99 -11.84
N LEU A 27 -12.51 3.97 -10.82
CA LEU A 27 -13.54 2.93 -10.68
C LEU A 27 -14.60 3.02 -11.78
N GLU A 28 -15.06 4.22 -12.12
CA GLU A 28 -16.02 4.44 -13.22
C GLU A 28 -15.48 3.94 -14.56
N ASP A 29 -14.24 4.29 -14.87
CA ASP A 29 -13.59 3.85 -16.11
C ASP A 29 -13.35 2.33 -16.14
N PHE A 30 -12.92 1.74 -15.02
CA PHE A 30 -12.76 0.30 -14.89
C PHE A 30 -14.08 -0.45 -15.10
N GLN A 31 -15.21 0.08 -14.62
CA GLN A 31 -16.53 -0.53 -14.77
C GLN A 31 -17.15 -0.33 -16.17
N SER A 32 -16.71 0.71 -16.88
CA SER A 32 -17.30 1.13 -18.15
C SER A 32 -16.56 0.61 -19.38
N HIS A 33 -15.37 0.08 -19.22
CA HIS A 33 -14.51 -0.35 -20.32
C HIS A 33 -13.96 -1.76 -20.10
N ASP A 34 -13.48 -2.37 -21.16
CA ASP A 34 -12.83 -3.68 -21.09
C ASP A 34 -11.42 -3.59 -20.48
N PHE A 35 -10.90 -4.75 -20.11
CA PHE A 35 -9.57 -4.88 -19.49
C PHE A 35 -8.44 -4.28 -20.34
N ALA A 36 -8.44 -4.53 -21.64
CA ALA A 36 -7.36 -4.09 -22.54
C ALA A 36 -7.33 -2.56 -22.68
N TYR A 37 -8.52 -1.95 -22.75
CA TYR A 37 -8.67 -0.49 -22.75
C TYR A 37 -8.19 0.10 -21.42
N CYS A 38 -8.66 -0.43 -20.28
CA CYS A 38 -8.26 0.04 -18.95
C CYS A 38 -6.76 -0.09 -18.71
N LYS A 39 -6.14 -1.20 -19.15
CA LYS A 39 -4.69 -1.40 -19.08
C LYS A 39 -3.94 -0.33 -19.88
N THR A 40 -4.35 -0.09 -21.13
CA THR A 40 -3.75 0.96 -21.96
C THR A 40 -3.92 2.35 -21.33
N LEU A 41 -5.08 2.62 -20.79
CA LEU A 41 -5.41 3.89 -20.12
C LEU A 41 -4.56 4.10 -18.86
N ALA A 42 -4.40 3.07 -18.03
CA ALA A 42 -3.59 3.13 -16.82
C ALA A 42 -2.12 3.47 -17.12
N PHE A 43 -1.53 2.81 -18.12
CA PHE A 43 -0.15 3.11 -18.54
C PHE A 43 -0.03 4.52 -19.13
N ALA A 44 -1.00 4.97 -19.93
CA ALA A 44 -0.99 6.32 -20.49
C ALA A 44 -1.15 7.39 -19.39
N ALA A 45 -2.03 7.17 -18.42
CA ALA A 45 -2.27 8.07 -17.29
C ALA A 45 -1.02 8.19 -16.39
N TYR A 46 -0.31 7.10 -16.17
CA TYR A 46 0.90 7.09 -15.35
C TYR A 46 2.06 7.90 -15.97
N GLN A 47 2.04 8.16 -17.28
CA GLN A 47 3.03 9.02 -17.95
C GLN A 47 2.72 10.52 -17.83
N SER A 48 1.60 10.91 -17.20
CA SER A 48 1.23 12.32 -17.06
C SER A 48 2.20 13.08 -16.14
N PRO A 49 2.56 14.34 -16.46
CA PRO A 49 3.26 15.23 -15.55
C PRO A 49 2.40 15.61 -14.33
N VAL A 50 1.07 15.50 -14.43
CA VAL A 50 0.12 15.82 -13.36
C VAL A 50 0.01 14.64 -12.41
N TYR A 51 0.47 14.80 -11.17
CA TYR A 51 0.52 13.69 -10.20
C TYR A 51 -0.87 13.12 -9.87
N GLN A 52 -1.93 13.92 -9.90
CA GLN A 52 -3.31 13.43 -9.71
C GLN A 52 -3.71 12.43 -10.80
N VAL A 53 -3.29 12.68 -12.04
CA VAL A 53 -3.55 11.73 -13.16
C VAL A 53 -2.70 10.46 -12.98
N ARG A 54 -1.47 10.56 -12.44
CA ARG A 54 -0.71 9.37 -12.05
C ARG A 54 -1.38 8.60 -10.91
N MET A 55 -1.95 9.30 -9.90
CA MET A 55 -2.73 8.67 -8.84
C MET A 55 -3.93 7.90 -9.41
N TYR A 56 -4.68 8.50 -10.33
CA TYR A 56 -5.75 7.84 -11.07
C TYR A 56 -5.25 6.57 -11.79
N GLY A 57 -4.12 6.67 -12.51
CA GLY A 57 -3.49 5.52 -13.17
C GLY A 57 -3.14 4.39 -12.20
N VAL A 58 -2.63 4.74 -11.01
CA VAL A 58 -2.29 3.77 -9.96
C VAL A 58 -3.54 3.11 -9.36
N PHE A 59 -4.65 3.81 -9.22
CA PHE A 59 -5.93 3.18 -8.84
C PHE A 59 -6.41 2.18 -9.90
N LEU A 60 -6.29 2.51 -11.19
CA LEU A 60 -6.58 1.55 -12.25
C LEU A 60 -5.68 0.32 -12.17
N TYR A 61 -4.37 0.49 -11.92
CA TYR A 61 -3.48 -0.65 -11.69
C TYR A 61 -3.97 -1.54 -10.54
N GLY A 62 -4.46 -0.95 -9.46
CA GLY A 62 -5.03 -1.73 -8.35
C GLY A 62 -6.19 -2.64 -8.80
N HIS A 63 -7.10 -2.11 -9.62
CA HIS A 63 -8.22 -2.90 -10.16
C HIS A 63 -7.80 -3.96 -11.18
N LEU A 64 -6.68 -3.75 -11.88
CA LEU A 64 -6.14 -4.63 -12.92
C LEU A 64 -5.04 -5.57 -12.41
N SER A 65 -4.71 -5.55 -11.13
CA SER A 65 -3.50 -6.14 -10.53
C SER A 65 -3.51 -7.67 -10.44
N GLU A 66 -4.56 -8.34 -10.89
CA GLU A 66 -4.53 -9.79 -11.18
C GLU A 66 -3.64 -10.12 -12.40
N ASP A 67 -3.34 -9.14 -13.23
CA ASP A 67 -2.36 -9.23 -14.31
C ASP A 67 -0.95 -9.08 -13.73
N GLU A 68 -0.11 -10.11 -13.93
CA GLU A 68 1.26 -10.16 -13.39
C GLU A 68 2.15 -9.03 -13.91
N GLU A 69 1.97 -8.56 -15.16
CA GLU A 69 2.72 -7.43 -15.70
C GLU A 69 2.41 -6.14 -14.94
N ILE A 70 1.13 -5.92 -14.62
CA ILE A 70 0.71 -4.75 -13.85
C ILE A 70 1.24 -4.81 -12.41
N LEU A 71 1.12 -5.95 -11.75
CA LEU A 71 1.63 -6.14 -10.41
C LEU A 71 3.14 -5.92 -10.35
N HIS A 72 3.87 -6.46 -11.32
CA HIS A 72 5.31 -6.25 -11.47
C HIS A 72 5.63 -4.75 -11.72
N PHE A 73 4.89 -4.08 -12.61
CA PHE A 73 5.07 -2.66 -12.87
C PHE A 73 4.83 -1.80 -11.63
N MET A 74 3.80 -2.12 -10.84
CA MET A 74 3.54 -1.44 -9.56
C MET A 74 4.74 -1.55 -8.62
N LYS A 75 5.34 -2.73 -8.52
CA LYS A 75 6.50 -2.99 -7.66
C LYS A 75 7.76 -2.29 -8.16
N GLU A 76 8.05 -2.38 -9.48
CA GLU A 76 9.35 -1.96 -10.03
C GLU A 76 9.37 -0.50 -10.47
N GLU A 77 8.22 0.06 -10.88
CA GLU A 77 8.17 1.42 -11.44
C GLU A 77 7.39 2.40 -10.54
N VAL A 78 6.18 2.02 -10.09
CA VAL A 78 5.37 2.94 -9.26
C VAL A 78 6.03 3.22 -7.92
N THR A 79 6.75 2.26 -7.34
CA THR A 79 7.54 2.47 -6.11
C THR A 79 8.65 3.51 -6.24
N LYS A 80 9.03 3.88 -7.47
CA LYS A 80 10.05 4.91 -7.76
C LYS A 80 9.47 6.31 -7.94
N ASP A 81 8.14 6.46 -7.99
CA ASP A 81 7.51 7.78 -8.12
C ASP A 81 7.91 8.67 -6.93
N GLU A 82 8.43 9.86 -7.22
CA GLU A 82 8.92 10.79 -6.20
C GLU A 82 7.78 11.48 -5.43
N ASN A 83 6.55 11.43 -5.96
CA ASN A 83 5.42 12.07 -5.30
C ASN A 83 4.83 11.17 -4.21
N TRP A 84 4.93 11.61 -2.97
CA TRP A 84 4.44 10.86 -1.81
C TRP A 84 2.93 10.49 -1.88
N ARG A 85 2.11 11.32 -2.58
CA ARG A 85 0.68 11.02 -2.76
C ARG A 85 0.49 9.82 -3.67
N VAL A 86 1.29 9.70 -4.73
CA VAL A 86 1.28 8.52 -5.60
C VAL A 86 1.66 7.27 -4.79
N GLN A 87 2.62 7.37 -3.86
CA GLN A 87 2.98 6.27 -2.96
C GLN A 87 1.84 5.90 -1.99
N GLU A 88 1.02 6.86 -1.56
CA GLU A 88 -0.18 6.55 -0.78
C GLU A 88 -1.21 5.76 -1.60
N ILE A 89 -1.38 6.10 -2.88
CA ILE A 89 -2.29 5.36 -3.75
C ILE A 89 -1.73 3.97 -4.07
N LEU A 90 -0.41 3.81 -4.22
CA LEU A 90 0.19 2.50 -4.35
C LEU A 90 -0.18 1.57 -3.18
N ALA A 91 -0.14 2.08 -1.94
CA ALA A 91 -0.56 1.31 -0.77
C ALA A 91 -2.04 0.90 -0.83
N LYS A 92 -2.92 1.80 -1.29
CA LYS A 92 -4.36 1.48 -1.49
C LYS A 92 -4.56 0.45 -2.60
N SER A 93 -3.83 0.58 -3.69
CA SER A 93 -3.89 -0.34 -4.82
C SER A 93 -3.38 -1.73 -4.46
N PHE A 94 -2.39 -1.82 -3.57
CA PHE A 94 -1.96 -3.10 -3.00
C PHE A 94 -3.06 -3.76 -2.15
N ASP A 95 -3.83 -2.98 -1.37
CA ASP A 95 -4.99 -3.49 -0.64
C ASP A 95 -6.12 -3.97 -1.58
N ILE A 96 -6.33 -3.26 -2.70
CA ILE A 96 -7.28 -3.69 -3.75
C ILE A 96 -6.84 -5.03 -4.34
N TYR A 97 -5.56 -5.18 -4.69
CA TYR A 97 -4.99 -6.46 -5.13
C TYR A 97 -5.28 -7.60 -4.15
N CYS A 98 -4.95 -7.40 -2.86
CA CYS A 98 -5.18 -8.40 -1.84
C CYS A 98 -6.68 -8.78 -1.68
N LYS A 99 -7.57 -7.83 -1.91
CA LYS A 99 -9.03 -8.09 -1.88
C LYS A 99 -9.48 -8.89 -3.10
N ASN A 100 -8.98 -8.57 -4.28
CA ASN A 100 -9.38 -9.20 -5.54
C ASN A 100 -9.01 -10.69 -5.55
N ILE A 101 -7.76 -11.02 -5.22
CA ILE A 101 -7.28 -12.42 -5.27
C ILE A 101 -7.56 -13.20 -3.99
N GLY A 102 -7.98 -12.54 -2.92
CA GLY A 102 -8.12 -13.11 -1.59
C GLY A 102 -6.82 -13.09 -0.79
N MET A 103 -6.93 -12.85 0.52
CA MET A 103 -5.77 -12.62 1.39
C MET A 103 -4.80 -13.79 1.42
N GLU A 104 -5.29 -15.03 1.47
CA GLU A 104 -4.46 -16.23 1.49
C GLU A 104 -3.60 -16.36 0.22
N ASN A 105 -4.20 -16.05 -0.93
CA ASN A 105 -3.48 -16.05 -2.22
C ASN A 105 -2.48 -14.90 -2.33
N ALA A 106 -2.69 -13.81 -1.59
CA ALA A 106 -1.81 -12.65 -1.58
C ALA A 106 -0.57 -12.83 -0.68
N LEU A 107 -0.55 -13.82 0.22
CA LEU A 107 0.56 -14.00 1.19
C LEU A 107 1.94 -14.09 0.53
N PRO A 108 2.15 -14.83 -0.57
CA PRO A 108 3.45 -14.86 -1.24
C PRO A 108 3.90 -13.48 -1.73
N THR A 109 2.98 -12.70 -2.29
CA THR A 109 3.26 -11.33 -2.77
C THR A 109 3.50 -10.36 -1.60
N ILE A 110 2.74 -10.50 -0.52
CA ILE A 110 2.96 -9.74 0.73
C ILE A 110 4.39 -9.97 1.20
N GLU A 111 4.82 -11.23 1.31
CA GLU A 111 6.16 -11.59 1.77
C GLU A 111 7.24 -11.09 0.82
N GLU A 112 7.06 -11.25 -0.47
CA GLU A 112 7.97 -10.75 -1.50
C GLU A 112 8.16 -9.22 -1.41
N TRP A 113 7.07 -8.46 -1.28
CA TRP A 113 7.15 -7.00 -1.22
C TRP A 113 7.73 -6.50 0.11
N LEU A 114 7.49 -7.21 1.23
CA LEU A 114 8.11 -6.90 2.53
C LEU A 114 9.62 -7.13 2.53
N HIS A 115 10.15 -8.01 1.66
CA HIS A 115 11.58 -8.26 1.48
C HIS A 115 12.21 -7.44 0.34
N SER A 116 11.45 -6.56 -0.32
CA SER A 116 11.98 -5.71 -1.39
C SER A 116 13.07 -4.77 -0.87
N ASP A 117 14.10 -4.52 -1.67
CA ASP A 117 15.11 -3.49 -1.40
C ASP A 117 14.52 -2.08 -1.41
N ASN A 118 13.40 -1.87 -2.14
CA ASN A 118 12.73 -0.58 -2.21
C ASN A 118 11.84 -0.36 -0.97
N PRO A 119 12.09 0.68 -0.16
CA PRO A 119 11.29 0.97 1.03
C PRO A 119 9.83 1.34 0.71
N ASN A 120 9.53 1.86 -0.48
CA ASN A 120 8.17 2.17 -0.87
C ASN A 120 7.35 0.89 -1.14
N ALA A 121 7.98 -0.19 -1.64
CA ALA A 121 7.32 -1.49 -1.76
C ALA A 121 6.96 -2.04 -0.36
N ARG A 122 7.92 -2.05 0.58
CA ARG A 122 7.67 -2.48 1.96
C ARG A 122 6.58 -1.63 2.63
N ARG A 123 6.61 -0.30 2.40
CA ARG A 123 5.59 0.61 2.91
C ARG A 123 4.22 0.38 2.26
N ALA A 124 4.15 0.08 0.97
CA ALA A 124 2.89 -0.21 0.30
C ALA A 124 2.13 -1.36 0.98
N VAL A 125 2.85 -2.40 1.42
CA VAL A 125 2.27 -3.51 2.18
C VAL A 125 1.87 -3.06 3.59
N THR A 126 2.80 -2.48 4.35
CA THR A 126 2.56 -2.15 5.77
C THR A 126 1.46 -1.11 5.95
N GLU A 127 1.35 -0.14 5.04
CA GLU A 127 0.32 0.91 5.08
C GLU A 127 -0.98 0.48 4.39
N GLY A 128 -0.90 -0.25 3.27
CA GLY A 128 -2.07 -0.72 2.52
C GLY A 128 -2.92 -1.70 3.33
N LEU A 129 -2.29 -2.60 4.06
CA LEU A 129 -2.99 -3.56 4.91
C LEU A 129 -3.35 -3.03 6.31
N ARG A 130 -3.05 -1.79 6.61
CA ARG A 130 -3.47 -1.17 7.85
C ARG A 130 -5.01 -1.01 7.87
N ILE A 131 -5.74 -1.40 8.82
CA ILE A 131 -5.56 -2.17 10.05
C ILE A 131 -5.57 -3.67 9.70
N TRP A 132 -4.44 -4.35 9.84
CA TRP A 132 -4.25 -5.74 9.39
C TRP A 132 -5.35 -6.68 9.90
N THR A 133 -5.62 -6.65 11.19
CA THR A 133 -6.63 -7.50 11.84
C THR A 133 -8.09 -7.07 11.58
N SER A 134 -8.34 -6.13 10.67
CA SER A 134 -9.68 -5.89 10.13
C SER A 134 -10.03 -6.86 9.00
N ARG A 135 -9.03 -7.52 8.42
CA ARG A 135 -9.19 -8.56 7.39
C ARG A 135 -9.40 -9.90 8.06
N VAL A 136 -10.35 -10.69 7.56
CA VAL A 136 -10.76 -11.96 8.16
C VAL A 136 -9.55 -12.84 8.43
N TYR A 137 -8.70 -13.07 7.44
CA TYR A 137 -7.50 -13.88 7.57
C TYR A 137 -6.63 -13.49 8.78
N PHE A 138 -6.21 -12.23 8.85
CA PHE A 138 -5.35 -11.74 9.93
C PHE A 138 -6.08 -11.54 11.27
N LYS A 139 -7.41 -11.49 11.26
CA LYS A 139 -8.20 -11.54 12.49
C LYS A 139 -8.11 -12.94 13.12
N ASP A 140 -8.11 -13.97 12.28
CA ASP A 140 -8.04 -15.36 12.72
C ASP A 140 -6.58 -15.82 12.92
N HIS A 141 -5.61 -15.15 12.28
CA HIS A 141 -4.17 -15.38 12.39
C HIS A 141 -3.38 -14.10 12.77
N PRO A 142 -3.67 -13.49 13.93
CA PRO A 142 -3.06 -12.20 14.32
C PRO A 142 -1.54 -12.30 14.54
N GLU A 143 -1.04 -13.47 14.96
CA GLU A 143 0.40 -13.72 15.15
C GLU A 143 1.16 -13.59 13.83
N GLU A 144 0.54 -13.96 12.72
CA GLU A 144 1.18 -13.86 11.41
C GLU A 144 1.32 -12.40 10.97
N ALA A 145 0.28 -11.58 11.18
CA ALA A 145 0.37 -10.14 10.95
C ALA A 145 1.48 -9.50 11.80
N ILE A 146 1.57 -9.89 13.07
CA ILE A 146 2.60 -9.40 13.99
C ILE A 146 3.99 -9.82 13.51
N ARG A 147 4.17 -11.08 13.08
CA ARG A 147 5.43 -11.60 12.52
C ARG A 147 5.89 -10.80 11.30
N TYR A 148 4.99 -10.56 10.34
CA TYR A 148 5.31 -9.75 9.14
C TYR A 148 5.74 -8.32 9.50
N LEU A 149 5.08 -7.70 10.45
CA LEU A 149 5.40 -6.33 10.87
C LEU A 149 6.68 -6.27 11.71
N ALA A 150 6.86 -7.18 12.66
CA ALA A 150 7.97 -7.17 13.60
C ALA A 150 9.34 -7.39 12.92
N GLN A 151 9.40 -8.11 11.79
CA GLN A 151 10.64 -8.26 11.02
C GLN A 151 11.18 -6.93 10.47
N LEU A 152 10.31 -5.90 10.33
CA LEU A 152 10.68 -4.57 9.85
C LEU A 152 10.90 -3.55 10.98
N LYS A 153 10.98 -3.98 12.23
CA LYS A 153 11.17 -3.08 13.38
C LYS A 153 12.48 -2.28 13.34
N GLU A 154 13.46 -2.75 12.60
CA GLU A 154 14.76 -2.10 12.41
C GLU A 154 15.00 -1.66 10.95
N ASP A 155 13.93 -1.50 10.19
CA ASP A 155 14.01 -1.05 8.79
C ASP A 155 14.82 0.24 8.66
N SER A 156 15.63 0.36 7.63
CA SER A 156 16.43 1.56 7.37
C SER A 156 15.55 2.80 7.10
N SER A 157 14.37 2.61 6.52
CA SER A 157 13.43 3.69 6.22
C SER A 157 12.59 4.07 7.45
N GLU A 158 12.68 5.33 7.83
CA GLU A 158 11.85 5.89 8.91
C GLU A 158 10.34 5.78 8.59
N TYR A 159 9.95 5.95 7.32
CA TYR A 159 8.55 5.83 6.90
C TYR A 159 8.02 4.41 7.07
N VAL A 160 8.81 3.40 6.75
CA VAL A 160 8.45 1.99 7.00
C VAL A 160 8.30 1.76 8.51
N ARG A 161 9.28 2.17 9.32
CA ARG A 161 9.20 2.03 10.79
C ARG A 161 7.98 2.71 11.39
N LYS A 162 7.61 3.91 10.90
CA LYS A 162 6.38 4.60 11.34
C LYS A 162 5.13 3.79 11.00
N SER A 163 5.06 3.26 9.80
CA SER A 163 3.95 2.42 9.35
C SER A 163 3.83 1.15 10.20
N VAL A 164 4.95 0.46 10.43
CA VAL A 164 5.04 -0.73 11.28
C VAL A 164 4.56 -0.45 12.70
N GLY A 165 5.10 0.57 13.36
CA GLY A 165 4.72 0.93 14.73
C GLY A 165 3.24 1.29 14.87
N ASN A 166 2.70 2.02 13.90
CA ASN A 166 1.27 2.34 13.86
C ASN A 166 0.40 1.10 13.63
N ALA A 167 0.81 0.19 12.74
CA ALA A 167 0.07 -1.04 12.48
C ALA A 167 0.06 -1.97 13.70
N LEU A 168 1.20 -2.15 14.36
CA LEU A 168 1.29 -2.93 15.61
C LEU A 168 0.44 -2.31 16.73
N ARG A 169 0.42 -0.98 16.86
CA ARG A 169 -0.47 -0.29 17.80
C ARG A 169 -1.94 -0.52 17.47
N ASP A 170 -2.33 -0.55 16.20
CA ASP A 170 -3.71 -0.84 15.83
C ASP A 170 -4.09 -2.29 16.15
N ILE A 171 -3.16 -3.23 15.99
CA ILE A 171 -3.34 -4.63 16.41
C ILE A 171 -3.45 -4.74 17.94
N SER A 172 -2.66 -3.98 18.72
CA SER A 172 -2.66 -4.03 20.19
C SER A 172 -4.02 -3.70 20.80
N LYS A 173 -4.87 -2.92 20.12
CA LYS A 173 -6.23 -2.60 20.58
C LYS A 173 -7.14 -3.83 20.69
N LYS A 174 -6.87 -4.86 19.90
CA LYS A 174 -7.65 -6.12 19.90
C LYS A 174 -6.88 -7.29 20.50
N PHE A 175 -5.57 -7.30 20.37
CA PHE A 175 -4.68 -8.38 20.76
C PHE A 175 -3.51 -7.87 21.62
N PRO A 176 -3.80 -7.22 22.78
CA PRO A 176 -2.77 -6.58 23.60
C PRO A 176 -1.71 -7.57 24.11
N ASP A 177 -2.13 -8.77 24.51
CA ASP A 177 -1.21 -9.77 25.06
C ASP A 177 -0.23 -10.32 24.00
N LEU A 178 -0.66 -10.41 22.72
CA LEU A 178 0.21 -10.83 21.64
C LEU A 178 1.28 -9.78 21.38
N ILE A 179 0.88 -8.52 21.29
CA ILE A 179 1.81 -7.40 21.11
C ILE A 179 2.78 -7.28 22.28
N LYS A 180 2.28 -7.42 23.52
CA LYS A 180 3.14 -7.39 24.69
C LYS A 180 4.22 -8.46 24.64
N ARG A 181 3.85 -9.70 24.37
CA ARG A 181 4.81 -10.82 24.21
C ARG A 181 5.83 -10.55 23.11
N GLU A 182 5.40 -9.99 21.98
CA GLU A 182 6.32 -9.66 20.88
C GLU A 182 7.33 -8.60 21.29
N VAL A 183 6.88 -7.46 21.81
CA VAL A 183 7.78 -6.35 22.14
C VAL A 183 8.71 -6.63 23.33
N GLU A 184 8.34 -7.56 24.25
CA GLU A 184 9.20 -8.03 25.34
C GLU A 184 10.43 -8.79 24.83
N THR A 185 10.39 -9.30 23.61
CA THR A 185 11.55 -9.98 22.98
C THR A 185 12.56 -9.02 22.35
N TRP A 186 12.21 -7.73 22.24
CA TRP A 186 13.03 -6.77 21.51
C TRP A 186 14.19 -6.22 22.33
N SER A 187 15.40 -6.24 21.77
CA SER A 187 16.49 -5.42 22.32
C SER A 187 16.24 -3.95 22.01
N LEU A 188 16.21 -3.13 23.06
CA LEU A 188 16.03 -1.69 22.91
C LEU A 188 17.37 -0.92 22.80
N ASP A 189 18.42 -1.53 22.26
CA ASP A 189 19.72 -0.88 22.06
C ASP A 189 19.72 0.02 20.80
N SER A 190 19.07 -0.42 19.74
CA SER A 190 18.91 0.32 18.49
C SER A 190 17.91 1.49 18.63
N LYS A 191 18.26 2.64 18.03
CA LYS A 191 17.33 3.80 17.97
C LYS A 191 16.12 3.52 17.07
N GLU A 192 16.30 2.69 16.04
CA GLU A 192 15.27 2.24 15.11
C GLU A 192 14.20 1.44 15.83
N ILE A 193 14.62 0.40 16.57
CA ILE A 193 13.74 -0.44 17.37
C ILE A 193 13.04 0.39 18.45
N LYS A 194 13.77 1.28 19.16
CA LYS A 194 13.17 2.21 20.13
C LYS A 194 12.06 3.07 19.52
N GLN A 195 12.24 3.51 18.27
CA GLN A 195 11.22 4.30 17.57
C GLN A 195 9.94 3.47 17.39
N VAL A 196 10.07 2.26 16.83
CA VAL A 196 8.93 1.37 16.59
C VAL A 196 8.26 0.97 17.91
N TYR A 197 9.05 0.60 18.93
CA TYR A 197 8.55 0.28 20.27
C TYR A 197 7.68 1.42 20.86
N ARG A 198 8.17 2.66 20.80
CA ARG A 198 7.42 3.83 21.31
C ARG A 198 6.12 4.06 20.56
N LEU A 199 6.10 3.83 19.23
CA LEU A 199 4.89 3.97 18.43
C LEU A 199 3.88 2.87 18.73
N THR A 200 4.35 1.63 18.92
CA THR A 200 3.54 0.45 19.22
C THR A 200 2.89 0.56 20.61
N THR A 201 3.64 1.03 21.60
CA THR A 201 3.21 1.10 23.01
C THR A 201 2.56 2.43 23.42
N LYS A 202 2.45 3.38 22.49
CA LYS A 202 1.78 4.65 22.73
C LYS A 202 0.26 4.45 22.78
N LEU A 203 -0.28 4.46 23.98
CA LEU A 203 -1.72 4.45 24.26
C LEU A 203 -2.37 5.79 23.98
#